data_2f8d6704139da6ff9331299035453133
#
_entry.id   2f8d6704139da6ff9331299035453133
#
_cell.length_a   1.000
_cell.length_b   1.000
_cell.length_c   1.000
_cell.angle_alpha   90.00
_cell.angle_beta   90.00
_cell.angle_gamma   90.00
#
_symmetry.space_group_name_H-M   'P 1'
#
loop_
_entity.id
_entity.type
_entity.pdbx_description
1 polymer ?
#
loop_
_entity_poly.entity_id
_entity_poly.type
_entity_poly.pdbx_seq_one_letter_code
_entity_poly.pdbx_strand_id
1 'polypeptide(L)'
;MKQITVAAGIVLNAKQQLLLVRKHNTRFFMQVGGKLEPDEAPEQCILREIAEEIGCQAKIVQAVGRFETAAANEPDHLLVSHVFQVELDSTPQIAAEIAELKWIDLDDQTTPLAPLTREIVLPWVHQYLKT
;
A
#
# COMPACT_ATOMS: atom_id res chain seq x y z
N MET A 1 -14.05 18.92 3.43
CA MET A 1 -13.58 17.53 3.42
C MET A 1 -12.22 17.46 4.10
N LYS A 2 -12.07 16.54 5.03
CA LYS A 2 -10.80 16.35 5.72
C LYS A 2 -9.82 15.55 4.86
N GLN A 3 -8.54 15.82 5.06
CA GLN A 3 -7.48 15.10 4.36
C GLN A 3 -6.74 14.16 5.30
N ILE A 4 -6.36 12.99 4.77
CA ILE A 4 -5.45 12.06 5.42
C ILE A 4 -4.26 11.89 4.50
N THR A 5 -3.06 12.14 5.00
CA THR A 5 -1.84 11.97 4.21
C THR A 5 -1.11 10.70 4.65
N VAL A 6 -0.82 9.84 3.69
CA VAL A 6 -0.19 8.54 3.93
C VAL A 6 0.98 8.32 2.97
N ALA A 7 1.82 7.37 3.33
CA ALA A 7 2.76 6.74 2.39
C ALA A 7 2.30 5.31 2.15
N ALA A 8 2.37 4.85 0.91
CA ALA A 8 1.90 3.53 0.52
C ALA A 8 2.92 2.83 -0.36
N GLY A 9 3.07 1.52 -0.18
CA GLY A 9 4.08 0.72 -0.86
C GLY A 9 3.49 -0.25 -1.87
N ILE A 10 4.10 -0.30 -3.04
CA ILE A 10 3.81 -1.31 -4.06
C ILE A 10 4.91 -2.36 -3.97
N VAL A 11 4.54 -3.59 -3.64
CA VAL A 11 5.45 -4.72 -3.51
C VAL A 11 5.01 -5.81 -4.48
N LEU A 12 5.92 -6.19 -5.37
CA LEU A 12 5.69 -7.27 -6.33
C LEU A 12 6.62 -8.42 -6.01
N ASN A 13 6.13 -9.65 -6.15
CA ASN A 13 6.98 -10.84 -6.01
C ASN A 13 7.46 -11.36 -7.38
N ALA A 14 8.24 -12.45 -7.37
CA ALA A 14 8.77 -13.05 -8.58
C ALA A 14 7.68 -13.58 -9.52
N LYS A 15 6.50 -13.85 -9.00
CA LYS A 15 5.34 -14.29 -9.78
C LYS A 15 4.50 -13.13 -10.30
N GLN A 16 4.97 -11.89 -10.13
CA GLN A 16 4.27 -10.68 -10.54
C GLN A 16 2.92 -10.51 -9.82
N GLN A 17 2.85 -10.98 -8.58
CA GLN A 17 1.69 -10.77 -7.72
C GLN A 17 1.91 -9.53 -6.86
N LEU A 18 0.81 -8.85 -6.53
CA LEU A 18 0.82 -7.62 -5.74
C LEU A 18 0.48 -7.92 -4.29
N LEU A 19 1.29 -7.40 -3.37
CA LEU A 19 1.07 -7.55 -1.94
C LEU A 19 0.00 -6.57 -1.46
N LEU A 20 -1.00 -7.11 -0.79
CA LEU A 20 -2.04 -6.33 -0.14
C LEU A 20 -2.22 -6.77 1.30
N VAL A 21 -2.68 -5.85 2.14
CA VAL A 21 -2.97 -6.08 3.54
C VAL A 21 -4.38 -5.59 3.87
N ARG A 22 -4.97 -6.18 4.90
CA ARG A 22 -6.27 -5.76 5.44
C ARG A 22 -6.14 -5.59 6.94
N LYS A 23 -6.61 -4.47 7.44
CA LYS A 23 -6.60 -4.20 8.89
C LYS A 23 -7.76 -4.90 9.57
N HIS A 24 -7.61 -5.18 10.87
CA HIS A 24 -8.70 -5.73 11.68
C HIS A 24 -9.93 -4.84 11.57
N ASN A 25 -11.09 -5.46 11.54
CA ASN A 25 -12.39 -4.78 11.50
C ASN A 25 -12.62 -3.95 10.23
N THR A 26 -11.87 -4.18 9.17
CA THR A 26 -12.09 -3.54 7.88
C THR A 26 -12.32 -4.59 6.80
N ARG A 27 -12.94 -4.16 5.70
CA ARG A 27 -13.29 -5.03 4.58
C ARG A 27 -12.27 -4.98 3.45
N PHE A 28 -11.68 -3.81 3.22
CA PHE A 28 -10.92 -3.56 1.99
C PHE A 28 -9.45 -3.91 2.18
N PHE A 29 -8.89 -4.59 1.17
CA PHE A 29 -7.45 -4.79 1.04
C PHE A 29 -6.83 -3.53 0.43
N MET A 30 -5.65 -3.20 0.91
CA MET A 30 -4.96 -1.96 0.57
C MET A 30 -3.46 -2.17 0.53
N GLN A 31 -2.74 -1.14 0.10
CA GLN A 31 -1.28 -1.16 0.13
C GLN A 31 -0.78 -1.14 1.57
N VAL A 32 0.35 -1.78 1.82
CA VAL A 32 1.08 -1.59 3.06
C VAL A 32 1.47 -0.11 3.18
N GLY A 33 1.36 0.45 4.38
CA GLY A 33 1.66 1.87 4.61
C GLY A 33 0.83 2.44 5.73
N GLY A 34 0.89 3.75 5.89
CA GLY A 34 0.14 4.43 6.94
C GLY A 34 0.35 5.92 6.95
N LYS A 35 -0.20 6.56 7.97
CA LYS A 35 -0.19 8.01 8.12
C LYS A 35 1.21 8.53 8.42
N LEU A 36 1.56 9.65 7.79
CA LEU A 36 2.79 10.36 8.13
C LEU A 36 2.70 10.90 9.56
N GLU A 37 3.77 10.75 10.32
CA GLU A 37 3.92 11.40 11.60
C GLU A 37 4.38 12.85 11.40
N PRO A 38 4.20 13.73 12.42
CA PRO A 38 4.71 15.11 12.31
C PRO A 38 6.19 15.10 11.96
N ASP A 39 6.56 15.94 11.00
CA ASP A 39 7.94 16.11 10.53
C ASP A 39 8.56 14.87 9.89
N GLU A 40 7.75 13.86 9.57
CA GLU A 40 8.23 12.66 8.89
C GLU A 40 8.12 12.83 7.38
N ALA A 41 9.22 12.49 6.66
CA ALA A 41 9.18 12.45 5.21
C ALA A 41 8.42 11.21 4.73
N PRO A 42 7.74 11.26 3.58
CA PRO A 42 7.02 10.09 3.04
C PRO A 42 7.92 8.85 2.89
N GLU A 43 9.18 9.02 2.49
CA GLU A 43 10.13 7.92 2.35
C GLU A 43 10.42 7.24 3.69
N GLN A 44 10.55 8.03 4.75
CA GLN A 44 10.74 7.49 6.10
C GLN A 44 9.49 6.77 6.58
N CYS A 45 8.32 7.34 6.29
CA CYS A 45 7.04 6.77 6.68
C CYS A 45 6.84 5.38 6.08
N ILE A 46 7.07 5.21 4.77
CA ILE A 46 6.84 3.91 4.14
C ILE A 46 7.76 2.83 4.71
N LEU A 47 9.01 3.15 4.96
CA LEU A 47 9.95 2.19 5.53
C LEU A 47 9.58 1.83 6.96
N ARG A 48 9.16 2.78 7.76
CA ARG A 48 8.70 2.56 9.14
C ARG A 48 7.44 1.70 9.17
N GLU A 49 6.45 2.04 8.34
CA GLU A 49 5.18 1.31 8.31
C GLU A 49 5.37 -0.14 7.84
N ILE A 50 6.25 -0.37 6.86
CA ILE A 50 6.57 -1.73 6.40
C ILE A 50 7.16 -2.54 7.56
N ALA A 51 8.08 -1.97 8.32
CA ALA A 51 8.67 -2.65 9.47
C ALA A 51 7.61 -2.98 10.53
N GLU A 52 6.71 -2.04 10.82
CA GLU A 52 5.67 -2.22 11.84
C GLU A 52 4.60 -3.23 11.40
N GLU A 53 4.14 -3.15 10.16
CA GLU A 53 2.98 -3.91 9.70
C GLU A 53 3.31 -5.31 9.24
N ILE A 54 4.45 -5.50 8.59
CA ILE A 54 4.81 -6.80 8.00
C ILE A 54 6.21 -7.28 8.36
N GLY A 55 6.87 -6.62 9.30
CA GLY A 55 8.10 -7.12 9.90
C GLY A 55 9.32 -7.17 8.99
N CYS A 56 9.35 -6.35 7.94
CA CYS A 56 10.44 -6.37 6.96
C CYS A 56 11.21 -5.06 6.97
N GLN A 57 12.50 -5.14 6.65
CA GLN A 57 13.25 -4.00 6.14
C GLN A 57 12.95 -3.92 4.64
N ALA A 58 13.01 -2.72 4.08
CA ALA A 58 12.69 -2.52 2.68
C ALA A 58 13.60 -1.47 2.06
N LYS A 59 13.68 -1.53 0.74
CA LYS A 59 14.44 -0.59 -0.07
C LYS A 59 13.48 0.05 -1.06
N ILE A 60 13.51 1.39 -1.15
CA ILE A 60 12.71 2.11 -2.13
C ILE A 60 13.36 1.94 -3.50
N VAL A 61 12.60 1.39 -4.45
CA VAL A 61 13.04 1.23 -5.84
C VAL A 61 12.85 2.54 -6.58
N GLN A 62 11.66 3.14 -6.44
CA GLN A 62 11.35 4.42 -7.08
C GLN A 62 10.12 5.06 -6.44
N ALA A 63 10.03 6.37 -6.55
CA ALA A 63 8.82 7.09 -6.24
C ALA A 63 7.86 6.96 -7.43
N VAL A 64 6.61 6.59 -7.15
CA VAL A 64 5.58 6.46 -8.19
C VAL A 64 4.83 7.77 -8.36
N GLY A 65 4.48 8.43 -7.28
CA GLY A 65 3.82 9.72 -7.35
C GLY A 65 2.97 10.03 -6.13
N ARG A 66 2.29 11.17 -6.19
CA ARG A 66 1.33 11.63 -5.19
C ARG A 66 -0.06 11.60 -5.81
N PHE A 67 -1.00 10.97 -5.14
CA PHE A 67 -2.35 10.74 -5.68
C PHE A 67 -3.40 11.09 -4.65
N GLU A 68 -4.58 11.49 -5.13
CA GLU A 68 -5.72 11.80 -4.28
C GLU A 68 -6.88 10.89 -4.65
N THR A 69 -7.41 10.19 -3.66
CA THR A 69 -8.54 9.28 -3.82
C THR A 69 -9.45 9.39 -2.61
N ALA A 70 -10.61 8.73 -2.67
CA ALA A 70 -11.44 8.55 -1.48
C ALA A 70 -10.71 7.64 -0.49
N ALA A 71 -10.92 7.88 0.81
CA ALA A 71 -10.39 6.99 1.84
C ALA A 71 -11.33 5.79 2.01
N ALA A 72 -10.75 4.57 2.07
CA ALA A 72 -11.54 3.34 2.05
C ALA A 72 -12.44 3.19 3.27
N ASN A 73 -11.93 3.53 4.46
CA ASN A 73 -12.61 3.26 5.73
C ASN A 73 -13.00 4.51 6.50
N GLU A 74 -12.87 5.68 5.89
CA GLU A 74 -13.15 6.95 6.54
C GLU A 74 -13.99 7.81 5.61
N PRO A 75 -15.34 7.79 5.75
CA PRO A 75 -16.23 8.58 4.91
C PRO A 75 -15.90 10.08 4.96
N ASP A 76 -16.12 10.76 3.85
CA ASP A 76 -15.92 12.20 3.71
C ASP A 76 -14.46 12.64 3.92
N HIS A 77 -13.50 11.72 3.75
CA HIS A 77 -12.08 12.04 3.80
C HIS A 77 -11.44 11.87 2.43
N LEU A 78 -10.56 12.82 2.10
CA LEU A 78 -9.68 12.71 0.94
C LEU A 78 -8.38 12.03 1.40
N LEU A 79 -8.00 10.97 0.72
CA LEU A 79 -6.73 10.29 0.96
C LEU A 79 -5.69 10.86 0.02
N VAL A 80 -4.63 11.44 0.58
CA VAL A 80 -3.46 11.90 -0.17
C VAL A 80 -2.36 10.87 0.04
N SER A 81 -1.97 10.18 -1.02
CA SER A 81 -1.03 9.05 -0.93
C SER A 81 0.26 9.35 -1.66
N HIS A 82 1.38 9.26 -0.95
CA HIS A 82 2.71 9.23 -1.54
C HIS A 82 3.05 7.77 -1.78
N VAL A 83 3.13 7.36 -3.06
CA VAL A 83 3.24 5.96 -3.45
C VAL A 83 4.65 5.65 -3.91
N PHE A 84 5.20 4.55 -3.40
CA PHE A 84 6.56 4.09 -3.72
C PHE A 84 6.52 2.62 -4.12
N GLN A 85 7.34 2.26 -5.10
CA GLN A 85 7.65 0.85 -5.33
C GLN A 85 8.79 0.47 -4.41
N VAL A 86 8.63 -0.63 -3.67
CA VAL A 86 9.62 -1.07 -2.70
C VAL A 86 9.95 -2.55 -2.88
N GLU A 87 11.16 -2.94 -2.45
CA GLU A 87 11.56 -4.34 -2.36
C GLU A 87 11.75 -4.70 -0.90
N LEU A 88 11.23 -5.87 -0.50
CA LEU A 88 11.41 -6.39 0.85
C LEU A 88 12.68 -7.23 0.93
N ASP A 89 13.33 -7.22 2.10
CA ASP A 89 14.53 -8.04 2.34
C ASP A 89 14.22 -9.42 2.90
N SER A 90 12.96 -9.69 3.20
CA SER A 90 12.56 -10.93 3.85
C SER A 90 11.09 -11.23 3.54
N THR A 91 10.64 -12.42 3.95
CA THR A 91 9.23 -12.81 3.80
C THR A 91 8.37 -12.02 4.77
N PRO A 92 7.31 -11.33 4.28
CA PRO A 92 6.46 -10.55 5.17
C PRO A 92 5.65 -11.44 6.11
N GLN A 93 5.48 -10.96 7.34
CA GLN A 93 4.65 -11.60 8.36
C GLN A 93 3.78 -10.53 9.01
N ILE A 94 2.49 -10.82 9.14
CA ILE A 94 1.56 -9.83 9.69
C ILE A 94 1.90 -9.52 11.15
N ALA A 95 1.75 -8.25 11.49
CA ALA A 95 2.00 -7.72 12.83
C ALA A 95 1.10 -6.50 13.03
N ALA A 96 1.13 -5.94 14.25
CA ALA A 96 0.38 -4.73 14.60
C ALA A 96 -1.11 -4.90 14.27
N GLU A 97 -1.68 -3.96 13.53
CA GLU A 97 -3.12 -3.94 13.25
C GLU A 97 -3.52 -4.69 11.98
N ILE A 98 -2.61 -5.47 11.39
CA ILE A 98 -2.89 -6.20 10.16
C ILE A 98 -3.54 -7.54 10.49
N ALA A 99 -4.74 -7.76 9.95
CA ALA A 99 -5.48 -8.99 10.12
C ALA A 99 -5.12 -10.04 9.09
N GLU A 100 -4.81 -9.60 7.87
CA GLU A 100 -4.61 -10.50 6.74
C GLU A 100 -3.63 -9.90 5.75
N LEU A 101 -2.78 -10.77 5.18
CA LEU A 101 -1.84 -10.42 4.12
C LEU A 101 -2.14 -11.33 2.93
N LYS A 102 -2.16 -10.76 1.73
CA LYS A 102 -2.52 -11.51 0.54
C LYS A 102 -1.67 -11.07 -0.64
N TRP A 103 -1.16 -12.03 -1.40
CA TRP A 103 -0.57 -11.80 -2.70
C TRP A 103 -1.64 -12.06 -3.75
N ILE A 104 -2.00 -11.05 -4.52
CA ILE A 104 -3.06 -11.21 -5.53
C ILE A 104 -2.47 -11.25 -6.93
N ASP A 105 -3.10 -12.04 -7.78
CA ASP A 105 -2.87 -11.96 -9.22
C ASP A 105 -3.50 -10.66 -9.74
N LEU A 106 -2.89 -10.06 -10.75
CA LEU A 106 -3.36 -8.77 -11.25
C LEU A 106 -4.74 -8.82 -11.90
N ASP A 107 -5.19 -10.00 -12.27
CA ASP A 107 -6.53 -10.21 -12.84
C ASP A 107 -7.56 -10.67 -11.80
N ASP A 108 -7.20 -10.69 -10.53
CA ASP A 108 -8.14 -11.05 -9.44
C ASP A 108 -9.32 -10.09 -9.43
N GLN A 109 -10.54 -10.65 -9.56
CA GLN A 109 -11.79 -9.88 -9.58
C GLN A 109 -12.58 -10.06 -8.29
N THR A 110 -12.05 -10.80 -7.30
CA THR A 110 -12.83 -11.21 -6.13
C THR A 110 -12.44 -10.47 -4.85
N THR A 111 -11.22 -9.97 -4.77
CA THR A 111 -10.72 -9.28 -3.58
C THR A 111 -11.28 -7.86 -3.51
N PRO A 112 -11.95 -7.47 -2.40
CA PRO A 112 -12.42 -6.09 -2.24
C PRO A 112 -11.23 -5.16 -2.07
N LEU A 113 -11.11 -4.16 -2.93
CA LEU A 113 -9.95 -3.28 -3.00
C LEU A 113 -10.27 -1.87 -2.55
N ALA A 114 -9.36 -1.27 -1.78
CA ALA A 114 -9.40 0.15 -1.46
C ALA A 114 -9.29 0.99 -2.74
N PRO A 115 -9.86 2.21 -2.74
CA PRO A 115 -9.84 3.05 -3.94
C PRO A 115 -8.45 3.30 -4.51
N LEU A 116 -7.45 3.57 -3.67
CA LEU A 116 -6.07 3.77 -4.14
C LEU A 116 -5.57 2.56 -4.92
N THR A 117 -5.79 1.36 -4.39
CA THR A 117 -5.35 0.12 -5.04
C THR A 117 -6.04 -0.07 -6.38
N ARG A 118 -7.37 0.06 -6.39
CA ARG A 118 -8.18 -0.18 -7.59
C ARG A 118 -7.94 0.87 -8.67
N GLU A 119 -7.90 2.15 -8.29
CA GLU A 119 -7.91 3.25 -9.26
C GLU A 119 -6.52 3.66 -9.72
N ILE A 120 -5.50 3.51 -8.87
CA ILE A 120 -4.15 4.02 -9.14
C ILE A 120 -3.12 2.89 -9.25
N VAL A 121 -3.04 2.04 -8.23
CA VAL A 121 -1.94 1.07 -8.13
C VAL A 121 -2.05 -0.02 -9.19
N LEU A 122 -3.20 -0.65 -9.34
CA LEU A 122 -3.35 -1.73 -10.33
C LEU A 122 -3.10 -1.23 -11.76
N PRO A 123 -3.66 -0.10 -12.20
CA PRO A 123 -3.32 0.43 -13.53
C PRO A 123 -1.83 0.71 -13.69
N TRP A 124 -1.19 1.25 -12.66
CA TRP A 124 0.25 1.53 -12.70
C TRP A 124 1.06 0.24 -12.83
N VAL A 125 0.71 -0.80 -12.05
CA VAL A 125 1.42 -2.08 -12.08
C VAL A 125 1.26 -2.75 -13.46
N HIS A 126 0.04 -2.75 -14.01
CA HIS A 126 -0.18 -3.30 -15.35
C HIS A 126 0.72 -2.63 -16.38
N GLN A 127 0.83 -1.31 -16.34
CA GLN A 127 1.67 -0.57 -17.27
C GLN A 127 3.16 -0.85 -17.04
N TYR A 128 3.57 -0.89 -15.76
CA TYR A 128 4.95 -1.16 -15.36
C TYR A 128 5.43 -2.54 -15.89
N LEU A 129 4.59 -3.55 -15.76
CA LEU A 129 4.96 -4.91 -16.17
C LEU A 129 5.00 -5.10 -17.69
N LYS A 130 4.46 -4.16 -18.45
CA LYS A 130 4.51 -4.18 -19.92
C LYS A 130 5.78 -3.55 -20.49
N THR A 131 6.53 -2.83 -19.69
CA THR A 131 7.72 -2.10 -20.16
C THR A 131 8.99 -2.93 -20.07
#